data_78ec7e95a4f554fbb3631634bfa0f59c
#
_entry.id   78ec7e95a4f554fbb3631634bfa0f59c
#
_cell.length_a   1.000
_cell.length_b   1.000
_cell.length_c   1.000
_cell.angle_alpha   90.00
_cell.angle_beta   90.00
_cell.angle_gamma   90.00
#
_symmetry.space_group_name_H-M   'P 1'
#
loop_
_entity.id
_entity.type
_entity.pdbx_description
1 polymer ?
#
loop_
_entity_poly.entity_id
_entity_poly.type
_entity_poly.pdbx_seq_one_letter_code
_entity_poly.pdbx_strand_id
1 'polypeptide(L)'
;MKKYKKAVIIAAAVLALITVITLIIVLPKSEKAEEPSESAATEETSVQSSAEPSNEPSKQESSKPKKASSVVSKPSEVSLPGDRYVNSANNVRTNFSDLLSQNPDTIGWLNMPYSVVDYPVMHSDRDPLLITQSEDPYYLCRDFYLNNILSGSIFMDYRSKLDSKNLILHGHSMANGSMFAHILDYNSFSVYENAPVLTYNTLKEAGKWKIIAVVKTNMLDSHGPYFDYMRGDFGSDYDFLEFIYQLRVRSIIDCPVTVNENDKIMTLSTCAYDFDDFRMFIVARKVRDGEDPAVNVGRAKMAANPLYPDVWYWNYGGTKPEVTSFQDALNKKKISWYDGTKKWSQKDDDELPKMLVQKKSEAVKKLQNYYEPSDYYENELNYIKVYVDAYAGFINDAKNTGRVNALTYQCMAVIDSVQMKPEEERAAARQAAQEKKAALSTAKKNALSAMKKVVAGNTYRPNHQAKIQKLMTMYTEQINAADNIDTVKKLQSDAVGLLDAIQTDAEITAKEQRTSNNKKT
;
A
#
# COMPACT_ATOMS: atom_id res chain seq x y z
N MET A 1 7.34 -26.79 -13.00
CA MET A 1 8.35 -26.98 -11.93
C MET A 1 9.76 -26.48 -12.27
N LYS A 2 10.34 -26.70 -13.46
CA LYS A 2 11.71 -26.22 -13.78
C LYS A 2 11.84 -24.66 -13.91
N LYS A 3 10.81 -23.93 -14.32
CA LYS A 3 10.81 -22.45 -14.39
C LYS A 3 10.77 -21.79 -13.00
N TYR A 4 10.03 -22.35 -12.06
CA TYR A 4 9.95 -21.83 -10.67
C TYR A 4 11.27 -22.00 -9.91
N LYS A 5 11.99 -23.11 -10.10
CA LYS A 5 13.31 -23.31 -9.46
C LYS A 5 14.35 -22.28 -9.94
N LYS A 6 14.32 -21.86 -11.22
CA LYS A 6 15.23 -20.80 -11.70
C LYS A 6 14.89 -19.42 -11.13
N ALA A 7 13.59 -19.07 -10.99
CA ALA A 7 13.16 -17.80 -10.39
C ALA A 7 13.53 -17.70 -8.91
N VAL A 8 13.38 -18.79 -8.16
CA VAL A 8 13.77 -18.86 -6.73
C VAL A 8 15.29 -18.78 -6.55
N ILE A 9 16.07 -19.40 -7.45
CA ILE A 9 17.54 -19.34 -7.39
C ILE A 9 18.04 -17.92 -7.76
N ILE A 10 17.40 -17.24 -8.70
CA ILE A 10 17.75 -15.86 -9.07
C ILE A 10 17.37 -14.89 -7.94
N ALA A 11 16.21 -15.06 -7.31
CA ALA A 11 15.81 -14.26 -6.16
C ALA A 11 16.75 -14.46 -4.96
N ALA A 12 17.15 -15.71 -4.67
CA ALA A 12 18.12 -16.01 -3.61
C ALA A 12 19.53 -15.47 -3.92
N ALA A 13 19.96 -15.47 -5.19
CA ALA A 13 21.25 -14.91 -5.59
C ALA A 13 21.26 -13.37 -5.51
N VAL A 14 20.15 -12.72 -5.86
CA VAL A 14 19.99 -11.26 -5.72
C VAL A 14 19.94 -10.88 -4.23
N LEU A 15 19.27 -11.65 -3.38
CA LEU A 15 19.25 -11.44 -1.93
C LEU A 15 20.64 -11.59 -1.30
N ALA A 16 21.41 -12.61 -1.72
CA ALA A 16 22.78 -12.83 -1.26
C ALA A 16 23.74 -11.71 -1.72
N LEU A 17 23.55 -11.16 -2.92
CA LEU A 17 24.34 -10.04 -3.42
C LEU A 17 24.05 -8.75 -2.66
N ILE A 18 22.79 -8.51 -2.31
CA ILE A 18 22.35 -7.35 -1.52
C ILE A 18 22.95 -7.41 -0.11
N THR A 19 22.95 -8.60 0.54
CA THR A 19 23.56 -8.78 1.87
C THR A 19 25.08 -8.55 1.86
N VAL A 20 25.77 -8.95 0.81
CA VAL A 20 27.22 -8.73 0.67
C VAL A 20 27.54 -7.24 0.44
N ILE A 21 26.73 -6.54 -0.35
CA ILE A 21 26.91 -5.10 -0.61
C ILE A 21 26.62 -4.28 0.65
N THR A 22 25.58 -4.63 1.43
CA THR A 22 25.25 -3.95 2.69
C THR A 22 26.33 -4.17 3.74
N LEU A 23 26.96 -5.36 3.78
CA LEU A 23 28.06 -5.67 4.71
C LEU A 23 29.33 -4.87 4.39
N ILE A 24 29.57 -4.51 3.13
CA ILE A 24 30.75 -3.74 2.70
C ILE A 24 30.59 -2.23 3.00
N ILE A 25 29.34 -1.74 3.05
CA ILE A 25 29.06 -0.31 3.29
C ILE A 25 28.94 0.03 4.77
N VAL A 26 28.64 -0.94 5.66
CA VAL A 26 28.30 -0.72 7.08
C VAL A 26 29.44 -1.07 8.06
N LEU A 27 30.61 -1.52 7.59
CA LEU A 27 31.73 -1.80 8.52
C LEU A 27 32.50 -0.51 8.86
N PRO A 28 32.38 0.04 10.09
CA PRO A 28 33.30 1.05 10.55
C PRO A 28 34.67 0.43 10.82
N LYS A 29 35.71 1.12 10.39
CA LYS A 29 37.11 0.79 10.73
C LYS A 29 37.24 0.75 12.25
N SER A 30 37.62 -0.41 12.78
CA SER A 30 37.91 -0.58 14.19
C SER A 30 39.21 0.09 14.57
N GLU A 31 39.14 1.07 15.45
CA GLU A 31 40.25 1.45 16.34
C GLU A 31 40.12 0.71 17.66
N LYS A 32 41.28 0.19 18.10
CA LYS A 32 41.46 -0.55 19.37
C LYS A 32 41.28 0.39 20.56
N ALA A 33 40.52 -0.03 21.57
CA ALA A 33 40.70 0.46 22.93
C ALA A 33 40.47 -0.67 23.94
N GLU A 34 41.26 -0.63 25.00
CA GLU A 34 41.54 -1.58 26.04
C GLU A 34 40.37 -1.79 27.02
N GLU A 35 40.31 -3.00 27.60
CA GLU A 35 39.46 -3.29 28.77
C GLU A 35 39.98 -2.62 30.05
N PRO A 36 39.10 -2.39 31.04
CA PRO A 36 39.40 -2.86 32.39
C PRO A 36 38.22 -3.52 33.15
N SER A 37 38.57 -4.65 33.70
CA SER A 37 38.21 -5.39 34.93
C SER A 37 37.01 -5.00 35.80
N GLU A 38 36.38 -6.11 36.24
CA GLU A 38 35.40 -6.31 37.31
C GLU A 38 35.67 -5.57 38.64
N SER A 39 34.60 -5.18 39.34
CA SER A 39 34.40 -5.64 40.73
C SER A 39 32.94 -5.39 41.20
N ALA A 40 32.50 -6.34 42.00
CA ALA A 40 31.19 -6.47 42.62
C ALA A 40 30.99 -5.51 43.82
N ALA A 41 29.73 -5.25 44.15
CA ALA A 41 29.15 -5.54 45.47
C ALA A 41 27.74 -4.94 45.64
N THR A 42 26.89 -5.79 46.10
CA THR A 42 25.60 -5.68 46.78
C THR A 42 25.50 -4.52 47.79
N GLU A 43 24.28 -3.97 47.91
CA GLU A 43 23.59 -3.84 49.21
C GLU A 43 22.12 -3.40 49.03
N GLU A 44 21.26 -4.20 49.63
CA GLU A 44 19.87 -3.90 49.95
C GLU A 44 19.78 -2.89 51.08
N THR A 45 18.78 -2.00 51.07
CA THR A 45 18.13 -1.60 52.31
C THR A 45 16.69 -1.12 52.08
N SER A 46 15.78 -1.82 52.68
CA SER A 46 14.38 -1.47 52.95
C SER A 46 14.30 -0.40 54.05
N VAL A 47 13.32 0.52 53.98
CA VAL A 47 12.57 1.01 55.16
C VAL A 47 11.19 1.51 54.78
N GLN A 48 10.27 1.12 55.58
CA GLN A 48 8.83 1.30 55.67
C GLN A 48 8.35 2.70 56.08
N SER A 49 7.11 2.99 55.67
CA SER A 49 5.98 3.29 56.58
C SER A 49 5.57 4.73 56.90
N SER A 50 4.29 4.94 56.71
CA SER A 50 3.29 5.65 57.54
C SER A 50 3.06 7.13 57.25
N ALA A 51 1.91 7.63 57.09
CA ALA A 51 0.59 7.56 57.59
C ALA A 51 -0.23 8.76 57.10
N GLU A 52 -1.47 8.52 56.79
CA GLU A 52 -2.58 9.51 56.79
C GLU A 52 -2.82 10.10 58.22
N PRO A 53 -3.67 11.10 58.45
CA PRO A 53 -4.97 11.34 57.87
C PRO A 53 -5.55 12.78 57.85
N SER A 54 -6.71 12.92 57.14
CA SER A 54 -7.91 13.73 57.50
C SER A 54 -7.93 15.26 57.42
N ASN A 55 -8.81 15.91 56.74
CA ASN A 55 -10.20 16.21 57.07
C ASN A 55 -10.89 17.15 56.06
N GLU A 56 -12.12 16.82 55.73
CA GLU A 56 -13.20 17.66 55.18
C GLU A 56 -13.63 18.77 56.15
N PRO A 57 -14.65 19.61 55.86
CA PRO A 57 -15.23 20.20 54.64
C PRO A 57 -15.54 21.70 54.78
N SER A 58 -15.91 22.41 53.73
CA SER A 58 -16.81 23.55 53.87
C SER A 58 -17.62 23.84 52.60
N LYS A 59 -18.86 24.10 52.87
CA LYS A 59 -20.05 24.30 52.03
C LYS A 59 -20.19 25.69 51.47
N GLN A 60 -21.04 25.75 50.44
CA GLN A 60 -21.98 26.81 50.03
C GLN A 60 -21.42 27.92 49.13
N GLU A 61 -22.07 28.42 48.07
CA GLU A 61 -23.50 28.53 47.77
C GLU A 61 -23.77 28.92 46.31
N SER A 62 -24.90 28.55 45.85
CA SER A 62 -25.75 28.84 44.70
C SER A 62 -25.66 30.18 43.97
N SER A 63 -25.79 30.15 42.65
CA SER A 63 -26.78 30.97 41.94
C SER A 63 -27.06 30.48 40.50
N LYS A 64 -28.30 30.12 40.22
CA LYS A 64 -28.98 30.02 38.90
C LYS A 64 -29.64 31.39 38.59
N PRO A 65 -30.26 31.64 37.44
CA PRO A 65 -30.29 31.02 36.12
C PRO A 65 -30.29 32.03 34.96
N LYS A 66 -30.22 31.56 33.69
CA LYS A 66 -30.90 32.03 32.45
C LYS A 66 -30.05 31.74 31.21
N LYS A 67 -30.51 31.29 30.06
CA LYS A 67 -31.79 31.22 29.40
C LYS A 67 -31.70 30.19 28.25
N ALA A 68 -32.76 29.47 28.02
CA ALA A 68 -32.92 28.51 26.92
C ALA A 68 -32.70 29.14 25.55
N SER A 69 -31.93 28.43 24.71
CA SER A 69 -31.97 28.53 23.26
C SER A 69 -32.58 27.24 22.74
N SER A 70 -33.66 27.37 22.01
CA SER A 70 -34.51 26.31 21.49
C SER A 70 -33.70 25.41 20.53
N VAL A 71 -33.41 24.20 20.97
CA VAL A 71 -32.98 23.11 20.10
C VAL A 71 -34.24 22.57 19.44
N VAL A 72 -34.31 22.70 18.12
CA VAL A 72 -35.28 21.99 17.28
C VAL A 72 -35.04 20.50 17.47
N SER A 73 -35.88 19.85 18.24
CA SER A 73 -35.87 18.40 18.43
C SER A 73 -36.21 17.71 17.11
N LYS A 74 -35.23 16.97 16.57
CA LYS A 74 -35.45 15.93 15.55
C LYS A 74 -36.51 14.93 16.10
N PRO A 75 -37.37 14.33 15.26
CA PRO A 75 -38.35 13.35 15.73
C PRO A 75 -37.62 12.24 16.49
N SER A 76 -38.10 11.97 17.71
CA SER A 76 -37.61 10.86 18.53
C SER A 76 -37.83 9.56 17.78
N GLU A 77 -36.76 8.87 17.39
CA GLU A 77 -36.87 7.47 17.00
C GLU A 77 -37.51 6.70 18.15
N VAL A 78 -38.56 5.95 17.85
CA VAL A 78 -39.25 5.14 18.84
C VAL A 78 -38.29 4.08 19.35
N SER A 79 -37.86 4.19 20.61
CA SER A 79 -36.99 3.18 21.23
C SER A 79 -37.76 1.86 21.34
N LEU A 80 -37.18 0.80 20.77
CA LEU A 80 -37.77 -0.54 20.80
C LEU A 80 -37.27 -1.33 22.02
N PRO A 81 -38.03 -2.31 22.53
CA PRO A 81 -37.54 -3.18 23.60
C PRO A 81 -36.17 -3.79 23.26
N GLY A 82 -35.21 -3.69 24.18
CA GLY A 82 -33.84 -4.16 24.04
C GLY A 82 -32.85 -3.15 23.45
N ASP A 83 -33.30 -1.95 23.07
CA ASP A 83 -32.41 -0.88 22.64
C ASP A 83 -31.59 -0.33 23.81
N ARG A 84 -30.29 -0.20 23.62
CA ARG A 84 -29.36 0.40 24.58
C ARG A 84 -28.29 1.20 23.82
N TYR A 85 -28.36 2.50 23.91
CA TYR A 85 -27.45 3.42 23.21
C TYR A 85 -26.28 3.82 24.10
N VAL A 86 -25.05 3.61 23.60
CA VAL A 86 -23.80 3.94 24.30
C VAL A 86 -22.93 4.85 23.44
N ASN A 87 -22.53 5.98 23.98
CA ASN A 87 -21.49 6.85 23.44
C ASN A 87 -20.34 6.88 24.45
N SER A 88 -19.31 6.12 24.20
CA SER A 88 -18.12 6.01 25.06
C SER A 88 -17.02 7.02 24.71
N ALA A 89 -17.20 7.82 23.64
CA ALA A 89 -16.16 8.74 23.18
C ALA A 89 -15.91 9.87 24.17
N ASN A 90 -14.63 10.09 24.49
CA ASN A 90 -14.16 11.20 25.31
C ASN A 90 -13.91 12.44 24.44
N ASN A 91 -13.90 13.62 25.09
CA ASN A 91 -13.34 14.82 24.47
C ASN A 91 -11.83 14.80 24.66
N VAL A 92 -11.09 14.86 23.55
CA VAL A 92 -9.63 14.84 23.56
C VAL A 92 -9.07 16.05 22.83
N ARG A 93 -7.78 16.25 22.95
CA ARG A 93 -7.02 17.34 22.35
C ARG A 93 -7.33 17.55 20.86
N THR A 94 -7.51 18.82 20.48
CA THR A 94 -7.67 19.26 19.08
C THR A 94 -6.57 20.24 18.65
N ASN A 95 -5.82 20.82 19.62
CA ASN A 95 -4.64 21.66 19.34
C ASN A 95 -3.36 20.86 19.56
N PHE A 96 -2.53 20.82 18.55
CA PHE A 96 -1.30 20.02 18.50
C PHE A 96 -0.03 20.89 18.42
N SER A 97 -0.10 22.21 18.49
CA SER A 97 1.04 23.11 18.27
C SER A 97 2.21 22.85 19.22
N ASP A 98 1.94 22.53 20.47
CA ASP A 98 2.96 22.17 21.47
C ASP A 98 3.61 20.79 21.19
N LEU A 99 2.85 19.84 20.67
CA LEU A 99 3.37 18.53 20.26
C LEU A 99 4.22 18.64 18.99
N LEU A 100 3.74 19.37 17.99
CA LEU A 100 4.45 19.62 16.75
C LEU A 100 5.78 20.36 16.95
N SER A 101 5.86 21.24 17.95
CA SER A 101 7.11 21.91 18.30
C SER A 101 8.15 20.98 18.90
N GLN A 102 7.74 19.86 19.51
CA GLN A 102 8.59 18.84 20.10
C GLN A 102 8.89 17.71 19.13
N ASN A 103 7.88 17.26 18.39
CA ASN A 103 8.01 16.21 17.38
C ASN A 103 7.10 16.52 16.18
N PRO A 104 7.67 16.95 15.03
CA PRO A 104 6.90 17.31 13.83
C PRO A 104 6.21 16.12 13.16
N ASP A 105 6.59 14.88 13.49
CA ASP A 105 5.97 13.65 12.98
C ASP A 105 4.60 13.38 13.66
N THR A 106 4.13 14.24 14.56
CA THR A 106 2.82 14.12 15.21
C THR A 106 1.70 14.41 14.21
N ILE A 107 0.76 13.48 14.05
CA ILE A 107 -0.35 13.61 13.10
C ILE A 107 -1.73 13.65 13.75
N GLY A 108 -1.84 13.35 15.03
CA GLY A 108 -3.11 13.34 15.74
C GLY A 108 -3.02 12.83 17.17
N TRP A 109 -4.19 12.62 17.77
CA TRP A 109 -4.37 12.10 19.13
C TRP A 109 -5.48 11.08 19.17
N LEU A 110 -5.18 9.86 19.64
CA LEU A 110 -6.11 8.75 19.77
C LEU A 110 -6.48 8.52 21.23
N ASN A 111 -7.76 8.39 21.52
CA ASN A 111 -8.26 7.92 22.80
C ASN A 111 -9.19 6.71 22.60
N MET A 112 -8.93 5.64 23.33
CA MET A 112 -9.79 4.47 23.43
C MET A 112 -10.37 4.42 24.84
N PRO A 113 -11.69 4.64 25.00
CA PRO A 113 -12.34 4.58 26.32
C PRO A 113 -12.13 3.23 27.00
N TYR A 114 -12.13 3.23 28.32
CA TYR A 114 -11.90 2.04 29.17
C TYR A 114 -10.53 1.36 28.93
N SER A 115 -9.56 2.12 28.44
CA SER A 115 -8.19 1.68 28.27
C SER A 115 -7.21 2.79 28.68
N VAL A 116 -5.93 2.48 28.71
CA VAL A 116 -4.86 3.47 28.94
C VAL A 116 -4.51 4.24 27.67
N VAL A 117 -5.14 3.92 26.54
CA VAL A 117 -4.81 4.55 25.24
C VAL A 117 -5.38 5.97 25.21
N ASP A 118 -4.49 6.92 25.47
CA ASP A 118 -4.72 8.37 25.34
C ASP A 118 -3.39 9.00 24.89
N TYR A 119 -3.02 8.76 23.60
CA TYR A 119 -1.69 8.96 23.08
C TYR A 119 -1.65 9.81 21.80
N PRO A 120 -0.55 10.53 21.57
CA PRO A 120 -0.24 11.07 20.24
C PRO A 120 -0.09 9.94 19.24
N VAL A 121 -0.46 10.20 18.00
CA VAL A 121 -0.23 9.30 16.86
C VAL A 121 0.86 9.89 15.98
N MET A 122 1.84 9.06 15.65
CA MET A 122 3.02 9.44 14.91
C MET A 122 2.94 8.95 13.46
N HIS A 123 3.64 9.61 12.55
CA HIS A 123 3.85 9.15 11.18
C HIS A 123 5.23 9.57 10.71
N SER A 124 5.96 8.64 10.10
CA SER A 124 7.30 8.91 9.59
C SER A 124 7.38 8.67 8.09
N ASP A 125 7.90 9.62 7.35
CA ASP A 125 8.21 9.45 5.92
C ASP A 125 9.37 8.46 5.67
N ARG A 126 10.05 8.02 6.75
CA ARG A 126 11.12 7.00 6.69
C ARG A 126 10.58 5.58 6.51
N ASP A 127 9.33 5.30 6.93
CA ASP A 127 8.75 3.95 6.88
C ASP A 127 8.70 3.35 5.47
N PRO A 128 8.37 4.11 4.40
CA PRO A 128 8.39 3.57 3.04
C PRO A 128 9.77 3.09 2.55
N LEU A 129 10.85 3.57 3.17
CA LEU A 129 12.23 3.19 2.82
C LEU A 129 12.64 1.83 3.37
N LEU A 130 11.88 1.28 4.31
CA LEU A 130 12.13 -0.03 4.90
C LEU A 130 11.74 -1.14 3.92
N ILE A 131 12.70 -1.59 3.13
CA ILE A 131 12.49 -2.53 2.02
C ILE A 131 12.60 -3.97 2.49
N THR A 132 13.29 -4.21 3.59
CA THR A 132 13.51 -5.54 4.14
C THR A 132 12.55 -5.81 5.30
N GLN A 133 12.08 -7.05 5.42
CA GLN A 133 11.26 -7.51 6.55
C GLN A 133 11.99 -7.46 7.90
N SER A 134 13.29 -7.16 7.88
CA SER A 134 14.14 -7.10 9.07
C SER A 134 14.24 -5.71 9.70
N GLU A 135 13.71 -4.68 9.04
CA GLU A 135 13.71 -3.32 9.57
C GLU A 135 12.30 -2.92 10.00
N ASP A 136 12.12 -2.75 11.29
CA ASP A 136 10.86 -2.35 11.88
C ASP A 136 10.49 -0.91 11.48
N PRO A 137 9.19 -0.58 11.38
CA PRO A 137 8.73 0.79 11.20
C PRO A 137 9.36 1.74 12.22
N TYR A 138 9.66 2.97 11.79
CA TYR A 138 10.46 3.92 12.57
C TYR A 138 9.97 4.11 14.00
N TYR A 139 8.64 4.19 14.20
CA TYR A 139 8.01 4.39 15.51
C TYR A 139 7.65 3.07 16.23
N LEU A 140 7.95 1.91 15.67
CA LEU A 140 7.69 0.65 16.36
C LEU A 140 8.52 0.52 17.65
N CYS A 141 9.76 1.04 17.64
CA CYS A 141 10.69 1.01 18.78
C CYS A 141 11.16 2.41 19.19
N ARG A 142 10.37 3.47 18.94
CA ARG A 142 10.68 4.84 19.36
C ARG A 142 9.47 5.50 20.00
N ASP A 143 9.70 6.17 21.15
CA ASP A 143 8.67 6.97 21.78
C ASP A 143 8.47 8.34 21.09
N PHE A 144 7.58 9.14 21.64
CA PHE A 144 7.32 10.51 21.18
C PHE A 144 8.58 11.40 21.21
N TYR A 145 9.49 11.18 22.15
CA TYR A 145 10.73 11.94 22.32
C TYR A 145 11.91 11.34 21.53
N LEU A 146 11.65 10.38 20.64
CA LEU A 146 12.62 9.67 19.81
C LEU A 146 13.60 8.78 20.58
N ASN A 147 13.32 8.48 21.85
CA ASN A 147 14.09 7.49 22.59
C ASN A 147 13.80 6.08 22.08
N ASN A 148 14.84 5.26 22.00
CA ASN A 148 14.66 3.84 21.68
C ASN A 148 14.03 3.13 22.89
N ILE A 149 12.80 2.70 22.77
CA ILE A 149 12.07 1.95 23.79
C ILE A 149 11.25 0.82 23.14
N LEU A 150 11.12 -0.28 23.86
CA LEU A 150 10.44 -1.47 23.35
C LEU A 150 8.93 -1.24 23.08
N SER A 151 8.27 -0.36 23.83
CA SER A 151 6.85 -0.06 23.65
C SER A 151 6.57 0.79 22.41
N GLY A 152 7.56 1.48 21.87
CA GLY A 152 7.42 2.38 20.74
C GLY A 152 6.35 3.46 20.95
N SER A 153 5.70 3.86 19.87
CA SER A 153 4.55 4.77 19.82
C SER A 153 3.38 4.13 19.07
N ILE A 154 2.20 4.74 19.18
CA ILE A 154 1.13 4.50 18.20
C ILE A 154 1.48 5.28 16.94
N PHE A 155 1.46 4.61 15.78
CA PHE A 155 1.87 5.24 14.53
C PHE A 155 0.98 4.83 13.36
N MET A 156 0.90 5.70 12.36
CA MET A 156 0.16 5.43 11.13
C MET A 156 1.05 4.67 10.14
N ASP A 157 0.47 3.65 9.54
CA ASP A 157 1.09 2.84 8.49
C ASP A 157 1.37 3.69 7.24
N TYR A 158 2.49 3.45 6.57
CA TYR A 158 2.88 4.14 5.34
C TYR A 158 1.88 3.99 4.18
N ARG A 159 0.99 2.98 4.25
CA ARG A 159 -0.08 2.75 3.25
C ARG A 159 -1.22 3.74 3.38
N SER A 160 -1.25 4.52 4.46
CA SER A 160 -2.28 5.51 4.75
C SER A 160 -1.70 6.91 4.76
N LYS A 161 -2.55 7.88 4.39
CA LYS A 161 -2.35 9.32 4.59
C LYS A 161 -3.56 9.85 5.35
N LEU A 162 -3.48 11.08 5.90
CA LEU A 162 -4.60 11.66 6.64
C LEU A 162 -5.91 11.81 5.83
N ASP A 163 -5.81 11.81 4.50
CA ASP A 163 -6.94 11.85 3.57
C ASP A 163 -7.34 10.48 3.02
N SER A 164 -6.60 9.41 3.33
CA SER A 164 -6.95 8.05 2.91
C SER A 164 -8.32 7.62 3.42
N LYS A 165 -8.94 6.72 2.68
CA LYS A 165 -10.25 6.11 2.99
C LYS A 165 -10.19 5.24 4.26
N ASN A 166 -9.05 4.60 4.52
CA ASN A 166 -8.76 3.83 5.74
C ASN A 166 -7.47 4.33 6.39
N LEU A 167 -7.57 4.82 7.62
CA LEU A 167 -6.44 5.23 8.44
C LEU A 167 -5.96 4.01 9.23
N ILE A 168 -4.80 3.46 8.88
CA ILE A 168 -4.27 2.26 9.52
C ILE A 168 -3.28 2.69 10.60
N LEU A 169 -3.57 2.34 11.86
CA LEU A 169 -2.73 2.64 13.01
C LEU A 169 -2.20 1.35 13.63
N HIS A 170 -0.92 1.35 13.99
CA HIS A 170 -0.23 0.26 14.65
C HIS A 170 0.21 0.65 16.05
N GLY A 171 0.30 -0.35 16.92
CA GLY A 171 0.88 -0.24 18.25
C GLY A 171 1.14 -1.62 18.84
N HIS A 172 2.14 -1.73 19.71
CA HIS A 172 2.46 -2.97 20.40
C HIS A 172 1.32 -3.44 21.33
N SER A 173 1.22 -4.75 21.53
CA SER A 173 0.48 -5.35 22.65
C SER A 173 1.46 -5.62 23.78
N MET A 174 1.57 -4.67 24.71
CA MET A 174 2.53 -4.77 25.82
C MET A 174 1.97 -5.58 26.98
N ALA A 175 2.80 -6.42 27.59
CA ALA A 175 2.41 -7.25 28.74
C ALA A 175 1.95 -6.43 29.98
N ASN A 176 2.39 -5.18 30.11
CA ASN A 176 1.96 -4.26 31.15
C ASN A 176 0.64 -3.53 30.84
N GLY A 177 -0.06 -3.90 29.76
CA GLY A 177 -1.31 -3.31 29.35
C GLY A 177 -1.21 -1.97 28.61
N SER A 178 0.00 -1.47 28.30
CA SER A 178 0.18 -0.23 27.55
C SER A 178 0.05 -0.44 26.04
N MET A 179 0.07 0.65 25.30
CA MET A 179 -0.10 0.72 23.85
C MET A 179 -1.42 0.10 23.40
N PHE A 180 -1.43 -0.81 22.42
CA PHE A 180 -2.63 -1.44 21.89
C PHE A 180 -2.98 -2.78 22.57
N ALA A 181 -2.43 -3.08 23.75
CA ALA A 181 -2.79 -4.29 24.49
C ALA A 181 -4.30 -4.44 24.71
N HIS A 182 -5.00 -3.34 24.99
CA HIS A 182 -6.45 -3.32 25.23
C HIS A 182 -7.31 -3.58 23.96
N ILE A 183 -6.72 -3.66 22.76
CA ILE A 183 -7.43 -4.18 21.59
C ILE A 183 -7.83 -5.64 21.82
N LEU A 184 -6.98 -6.42 22.51
CA LEU A 184 -7.25 -7.82 22.82
C LEU A 184 -8.46 -8.02 23.75
N ASP A 185 -8.81 -7.00 24.56
CA ASP A 185 -9.96 -7.06 25.47
C ASP A 185 -11.28 -7.16 24.73
N TYR A 186 -11.35 -6.69 23.47
CA TYR A 186 -12.52 -6.84 22.60
C TYR A 186 -12.82 -8.30 22.18
N ASN A 187 -12.02 -9.28 22.63
CA ASN A 187 -12.42 -10.68 22.67
C ASN A 187 -13.66 -10.88 23.57
N SER A 188 -13.84 -10.01 24.56
CA SER A 188 -15.01 -9.99 25.42
C SER A 188 -16.08 -9.06 24.86
N PHE A 189 -17.29 -9.58 24.67
CA PHE A 189 -18.43 -8.80 24.18
C PHE A 189 -18.75 -7.61 25.11
N SER A 190 -18.56 -7.78 26.42
CA SER A 190 -18.81 -6.72 27.40
C SER A 190 -17.93 -5.49 27.18
N VAL A 191 -16.72 -5.63 26.64
CA VAL A 191 -15.85 -4.51 26.33
C VAL A 191 -16.44 -3.69 25.17
N TYR A 192 -16.90 -4.35 24.11
CA TYR A 192 -17.60 -3.66 23.02
C TYR A 192 -18.87 -2.95 23.51
N GLU A 193 -19.65 -3.60 24.37
CA GLU A 193 -20.89 -2.99 24.91
C GLU A 193 -20.65 -1.71 25.69
N ASN A 194 -19.50 -1.55 26.32
CA ASN A 194 -19.14 -0.38 27.12
C ASN A 194 -18.28 0.64 26.35
N ALA A 195 -17.52 0.20 25.34
CA ALA A 195 -16.59 1.04 24.57
C ALA A 195 -16.78 0.89 23.05
N PRO A 196 -18.00 1.10 22.49
CA PRO A 196 -18.25 0.95 21.05
C PRO A 196 -17.80 2.16 20.22
N VAL A 197 -17.37 3.26 20.85
CA VAL A 197 -16.99 4.52 20.17
C VAL A 197 -15.66 5.03 20.68
N LEU A 198 -14.76 5.32 19.74
CA LEU A 198 -13.41 5.86 19.95
C LEU A 198 -13.38 7.35 19.58
N THR A 199 -12.34 8.06 20.02
CA THR A 199 -12.03 9.42 19.54
C THR A 199 -10.66 9.43 18.89
N TYR A 200 -10.59 9.91 17.65
CA TYR A 200 -9.34 10.19 16.97
C TYR A 200 -9.42 11.56 16.31
N ASN A 201 -8.64 12.49 16.83
CA ASN A 201 -8.49 13.84 16.29
C ASN A 201 -7.15 13.91 15.54
N THR A 202 -7.21 14.37 14.30
CA THR A 202 -6.03 14.55 13.45
C THR A 202 -5.69 16.03 13.30
N LEU A 203 -4.57 16.33 12.65
CA LEU A 203 -4.21 17.70 12.28
C LEU A 203 -5.24 18.35 11.34
N LYS A 204 -6.04 17.55 10.61
CA LYS A 204 -7.02 18.04 9.64
C LYS A 204 -8.44 18.09 10.20
N GLU A 205 -8.79 17.16 11.07
CA GLU A 205 -10.17 16.98 11.51
C GLU A 205 -10.27 16.31 12.88
N ALA A 206 -11.28 16.67 13.65
CA ALA A 206 -11.69 15.97 14.86
C ALA A 206 -12.76 14.92 14.52
N GLY A 207 -12.77 13.79 15.21
CA GLY A 207 -13.74 12.75 14.91
C GLY A 207 -13.98 11.74 16.02
N LYS A 208 -15.25 11.34 16.13
CA LYS A 208 -15.67 10.15 16.85
C LYS A 208 -15.84 9.00 15.86
N TRP A 209 -15.54 7.79 16.29
CA TRP A 209 -15.44 6.63 15.42
C TRP A 209 -16.17 5.45 16.04
N LYS A 210 -17.19 4.93 15.37
CA LYS A 210 -17.99 3.78 15.79
C LYS A 210 -17.33 2.48 15.33
N ILE A 211 -17.08 1.56 16.24
CA ILE A 211 -16.51 0.24 15.89
C ILE A 211 -17.51 -0.53 15.04
N ILE A 212 -17.03 -1.01 13.90
CA ILE A 212 -17.81 -1.77 12.92
C ILE A 212 -17.36 -3.23 12.80
N ALA A 213 -16.14 -3.56 13.18
CA ALA A 213 -15.62 -4.92 13.14
C ALA A 213 -14.49 -5.11 14.15
N VAL A 214 -14.39 -6.31 14.70
CA VAL A 214 -13.29 -6.80 15.53
C VAL A 214 -12.82 -8.10 14.92
N VAL A 215 -11.56 -8.18 14.47
CA VAL A 215 -11.10 -9.26 13.60
C VAL A 215 -9.79 -9.85 14.12
N LYS A 216 -9.67 -11.18 14.04
CA LYS A 216 -8.43 -11.94 14.22
C LYS A 216 -7.94 -12.46 12.88
N THR A 217 -6.65 -12.33 12.59
CA THR A 217 -6.07 -12.75 11.32
C THR A 217 -4.63 -13.24 11.46
N ASN A 218 -4.18 -14.01 10.46
CA ASN A 218 -2.81 -14.46 10.31
C ASN A 218 -1.98 -13.46 9.51
N MET A 219 -0.64 -13.56 9.68
CA MET A 219 0.34 -12.88 8.82
C MET A 219 1.23 -13.87 8.08
N LEU A 220 1.20 -15.16 8.46
CA LEU A 220 1.99 -16.24 7.86
C LEU A 220 1.17 -17.01 6.83
N ASP A 221 1.71 -17.23 5.63
CA ASP A 221 1.08 -18.06 4.58
C ASP A 221 0.88 -19.52 5.04
N SER A 222 1.73 -20.01 5.97
CA SER A 222 1.57 -21.32 6.60
C SER A 222 0.30 -21.47 7.44
N HIS A 223 -0.35 -20.38 7.81
CA HIS A 223 -1.60 -20.32 8.56
C HIS A 223 -2.85 -20.27 7.67
N GLY A 224 -2.68 -20.38 6.37
CA GLY A 224 -3.74 -20.25 5.36
C GLY A 224 -3.70 -18.90 4.64
N PRO A 225 -4.64 -18.67 3.70
CA PRO A 225 -4.68 -17.45 2.90
C PRO A 225 -4.72 -16.19 3.77
N TYR A 226 -3.83 -15.26 3.48
CA TYR A 226 -3.77 -13.97 4.15
C TYR A 226 -4.91 -13.05 3.71
N PHE A 227 -5.58 -12.44 4.67
CA PHE A 227 -6.52 -11.35 4.42
C PHE A 227 -5.78 -10.00 4.50
N ASP A 228 -5.51 -9.40 3.35
CA ASP A 228 -4.83 -8.11 3.28
C ASP A 228 -5.75 -6.96 3.75
N TYR A 229 -5.79 -6.74 5.07
CA TYR A 229 -6.57 -5.69 5.70
C TYR A 229 -5.86 -4.32 5.70
N MET A 230 -4.56 -4.29 5.42
CA MET A 230 -3.74 -3.08 5.45
C MET A 230 -3.86 -2.30 4.13
N ARG A 231 -5.07 -1.89 3.80
CA ARG A 231 -5.41 -1.13 2.60
C ARG A 231 -5.82 0.29 2.99
N GLY A 232 -4.98 1.30 2.70
CA GLY A 232 -5.29 2.72 2.95
C GLY A 232 -6.37 3.24 2.02
N ASP A 233 -6.30 2.86 0.73
CA ASP A 233 -7.21 3.31 -0.31
C ASP A 233 -7.73 2.16 -1.18
N PHE A 234 -8.77 2.45 -1.98
CA PHE A 234 -9.50 1.49 -2.78
C PHE A 234 -9.61 1.95 -4.23
N GLY A 235 -9.78 1.01 -5.15
CA GLY A 235 -9.87 1.30 -6.57
C GLY A 235 -11.20 1.90 -6.99
N SER A 236 -12.27 1.60 -6.24
CA SER A 236 -13.62 2.11 -6.44
C SER A 236 -14.44 2.03 -5.15
N ASP A 237 -15.64 2.62 -5.17
CA ASP A 237 -16.62 2.49 -4.08
C ASP A 237 -17.04 1.03 -3.85
N TYR A 238 -17.17 0.25 -4.94
CA TYR A 238 -17.50 -1.17 -4.84
C TYR A 238 -16.36 -1.97 -4.21
N ASP A 239 -15.11 -1.70 -4.57
CA ASP A 239 -13.92 -2.31 -3.96
C ASP A 239 -13.84 -2.03 -2.45
N PHE A 240 -14.23 -0.82 -2.03
CA PHE A 240 -14.36 -0.48 -0.62
C PHE A 240 -15.47 -1.29 0.08
N LEU A 241 -16.65 -1.39 -0.51
CA LEU A 241 -17.78 -2.14 0.07
C LEU A 241 -17.53 -3.65 0.11
N GLU A 242 -16.85 -4.21 -0.91
CA GLU A 242 -16.38 -5.60 -0.87
C GLU A 242 -15.39 -5.81 0.29
N PHE A 243 -14.46 -4.88 0.51
CA PHE A 243 -13.56 -4.93 1.65
C PHE A 243 -14.32 -4.87 3.00
N ILE A 244 -15.32 -3.99 3.14
CA ILE A 244 -16.19 -3.94 4.33
C ILE A 244 -16.93 -5.26 4.53
N TYR A 245 -17.45 -5.86 3.46
CA TYR A 245 -18.09 -7.18 3.54
C TYR A 245 -17.12 -8.24 4.06
N GLN A 246 -15.90 -8.29 3.51
CA GLN A 246 -14.86 -9.22 3.93
C GLN A 246 -14.42 -9.00 5.39
N LEU A 247 -14.42 -7.77 5.89
CA LEU A 247 -14.21 -7.46 7.30
C LEU A 247 -15.34 -8.00 8.18
N ARG A 248 -16.59 -7.75 7.77
CA ARG A 248 -17.79 -8.13 8.54
C ARG A 248 -17.93 -9.65 8.70
N VAL A 249 -17.63 -10.42 7.65
CA VAL A 249 -17.67 -11.89 7.73
C VAL A 249 -16.58 -12.48 8.64
N ARG A 250 -15.52 -11.70 8.92
CA ARG A 250 -14.42 -12.06 9.84
C ARG A 250 -14.59 -11.50 11.24
N SER A 251 -15.52 -10.57 11.42
CA SER A 251 -15.73 -9.94 12.71
C SER A 251 -16.28 -10.93 13.73
N ILE A 252 -15.65 -10.99 14.91
CA ILE A 252 -16.13 -11.80 16.03
C ILE A 252 -17.34 -11.16 16.75
N ILE A 253 -17.68 -9.92 16.38
CA ILE A 253 -18.83 -9.19 16.91
C ILE A 253 -19.69 -8.68 15.74
N ASP A 254 -20.98 -8.99 15.75
CA ASP A 254 -21.99 -8.39 14.88
C ASP A 254 -22.29 -6.97 15.38
N CYS A 255 -21.61 -5.98 14.83
CA CYS A 255 -21.77 -4.57 15.22
C CYS A 255 -22.93 -3.93 14.47
N PRO A 256 -23.89 -3.26 15.16
CA PRO A 256 -25.10 -2.71 14.53
C PRO A 256 -24.89 -1.31 13.91
N VAL A 257 -23.69 -1.04 13.43
CA VAL A 257 -23.31 0.23 12.80
C VAL A 257 -23.39 0.09 11.29
N THR A 258 -24.10 0.99 10.63
CA THR A 258 -24.22 0.98 9.17
C THR A 258 -23.00 1.57 8.49
N VAL A 259 -22.79 1.16 7.23
CA VAL A 259 -21.67 1.64 6.37
C VAL A 259 -22.18 1.81 4.94
N ASN A 260 -21.68 2.84 4.26
CA ASN A 260 -21.86 3.01 2.83
C ASN A 260 -20.56 3.48 2.13
N GLU A 261 -20.63 3.64 0.83
CA GLU A 261 -19.52 4.00 -0.04
C GLU A 261 -18.85 5.35 0.26
N ASN A 262 -19.52 6.25 0.99
CA ASN A 262 -18.98 7.58 1.30
C ASN A 262 -18.20 7.59 2.63
N ASP A 263 -18.30 6.54 3.43
CA ASP A 263 -17.71 6.50 4.76
C ASP A 263 -16.18 6.40 4.74
N LYS A 264 -15.55 6.97 5.76
CA LYS A 264 -14.14 6.84 6.10
C LYS A 264 -13.99 5.89 7.27
N ILE A 265 -12.99 5.02 7.23
CA ILE A 265 -12.72 4.05 8.28
C ILE A 265 -11.33 4.23 8.88
N MET A 266 -11.12 3.64 10.03
CA MET A 266 -9.84 3.57 10.74
C MET A 266 -9.64 2.13 11.23
N THR A 267 -8.45 1.59 11.01
CA THR A 267 -8.03 0.26 11.47
C THR A 267 -6.97 0.41 12.55
N LEU A 268 -7.21 -0.15 13.74
CA LEU A 268 -6.26 -0.20 14.85
C LEU A 268 -5.75 -1.63 14.98
N SER A 269 -4.47 -1.86 14.75
CA SER A 269 -3.88 -3.20 14.64
C SER A 269 -2.77 -3.45 15.66
N THR A 270 -2.79 -4.65 16.28
CA THR A 270 -1.77 -5.11 17.21
C THR A 270 -1.48 -6.60 17.06
N CYS A 271 -0.40 -7.08 17.70
CA CYS A 271 -0.10 -8.50 17.80
C CYS A 271 -1.14 -9.20 18.67
N ALA A 272 -1.53 -10.41 18.26
CA ALA A 272 -2.32 -11.36 19.05
C ALA A 272 -1.52 -12.64 19.25
N TYR A 273 -1.85 -13.40 20.28
CA TYR A 273 -1.03 -14.52 20.72
C TYR A 273 -1.77 -15.88 20.59
N ASP A 274 -2.82 -15.92 19.76
CA ASP A 274 -3.55 -17.18 19.47
C ASP A 274 -2.65 -18.17 18.71
N PHE A 275 -1.81 -17.66 17.80
CA PHE A 275 -0.81 -18.37 17.00
C PHE A 275 0.38 -17.46 16.72
N ASP A 276 1.47 -18.02 16.21
CA ASP A 276 2.64 -17.25 15.78
C ASP A 276 2.24 -16.20 14.73
N ASP A 277 2.77 -15.00 14.88
CA ASP A 277 2.55 -13.86 13.99
C ASP A 277 1.07 -13.57 13.67
N PHE A 278 0.21 -13.75 14.68
CA PHE A 278 -1.20 -13.45 14.61
C PHE A 278 -1.46 -11.99 14.94
N ARG A 279 -2.54 -11.44 14.38
CA ARG A 279 -2.97 -10.07 14.65
C ARG A 279 -4.41 -10.03 15.09
N MET A 280 -4.71 -9.09 15.97
CA MET A 280 -6.08 -8.64 16.24
C MET A 280 -6.20 -7.17 15.90
N PHE A 281 -7.28 -6.81 15.24
CA PHE A 281 -7.53 -5.43 14.88
C PHE A 281 -9.00 -5.06 15.00
N ILE A 282 -9.22 -3.77 15.26
CA ILE A 282 -10.54 -3.14 15.32
C ILE A 282 -10.65 -2.25 14.09
N VAL A 283 -11.82 -2.27 13.43
CA VAL A 283 -12.14 -1.29 12.40
C VAL A 283 -13.28 -0.42 12.90
N ALA A 284 -13.10 0.89 12.81
CA ALA A 284 -14.10 1.87 13.20
C ALA A 284 -14.44 2.80 12.03
N ARG A 285 -15.71 3.17 11.89
CA ARG A 285 -16.21 4.14 10.90
C ARG A 285 -16.34 5.51 11.57
N LYS A 286 -15.88 6.56 10.88
CA LYS A 286 -16.07 7.93 11.32
C LYS A 286 -17.55 8.25 11.44
N VAL A 287 -17.95 8.88 12.53
CA VAL A 287 -19.31 9.40 12.72
C VAL A 287 -19.58 10.45 11.65
N ARG A 288 -20.68 10.30 10.94
CA ARG A 288 -21.09 11.19 9.84
C ARG A 288 -21.57 12.53 10.39
N ASP A 289 -21.54 13.56 9.57
CA ASP A 289 -22.05 14.88 9.97
C ASP A 289 -23.53 14.80 10.37
N GLY A 290 -23.84 15.28 11.56
CA GLY A 290 -25.21 15.26 12.12
C GLY A 290 -25.69 13.89 12.61
N GLU A 291 -24.87 12.84 12.53
CA GLU A 291 -25.16 11.53 13.13
C GLU A 291 -24.93 11.57 14.65
N ASP A 292 -25.82 10.95 15.43
CA ASP A 292 -25.57 10.71 16.86
C ASP A 292 -24.38 9.74 17.01
N PRO A 293 -23.33 10.09 17.77
CA PRO A 293 -22.20 9.20 18.00
C PRO A 293 -22.54 7.92 18.79
N ALA A 294 -23.69 7.86 19.48
CA ALA A 294 -24.08 6.67 20.21
C ALA A 294 -24.30 5.45 19.30
N VAL A 295 -23.93 4.28 19.81
CA VAL A 295 -24.17 2.98 19.16
C VAL A 295 -25.25 2.23 19.94
N ASN A 296 -26.24 1.68 19.24
CA ASN A 296 -27.23 0.80 19.85
C ASN A 296 -26.66 -0.58 20.16
N VAL A 297 -25.91 -0.70 21.25
CA VAL A 297 -25.26 -1.96 21.64
C VAL A 297 -26.25 -3.06 22.02
N GLY A 298 -27.53 -2.70 22.30
CA GLY A 298 -28.60 -3.69 22.50
C GLY A 298 -28.94 -4.50 21.25
N ARG A 299 -28.49 -4.07 20.08
CA ARG A 299 -28.57 -4.81 18.80
C ARG A 299 -27.30 -5.54 18.41
N ALA A 300 -26.21 -5.37 19.17
CA ALA A 300 -24.96 -6.08 18.95
C ALA A 300 -25.02 -7.49 19.58
N LYS A 301 -24.18 -8.38 19.11
CA LYS A 301 -24.00 -9.73 19.67
C LYS A 301 -22.66 -10.30 19.24
N MET A 302 -22.19 -11.36 19.89
CA MET A 302 -21.10 -12.18 19.35
C MET A 302 -21.54 -12.81 18.03
N ALA A 303 -20.68 -12.76 17.01
CA ALA A 303 -20.94 -13.42 15.74
C ALA A 303 -21.00 -14.94 15.93
N ALA A 304 -22.01 -15.57 15.34
CA ALA A 304 -22.24 -17.01 15.53
C ALA A 304 -21.16 -17.88 14.85
N ASN A 305 -20.66 -17.46 13.70
CA ASN A 305 -19.64 -18.20 12.94
C ASN A 305 -18.77 -17.23 12.13
N PRO A 306 -17.84 -16.51 12.77
CA PRO A 306 -16.92 -15.63 12.07
C PRO A 306 -15.91 -16.43 11.25
N LEU A 307 -15.47 -15.87 10.11
CA LEU A 307 -14.44 -16.49 9.30
C LEU A 307 -13.06 -16.25 9.92
N TYR A 308 -12.45 -17.29 10.44
CA TYR A 308 -11.07 -17.30 10.92
C TYR A 308 -10.08 -17.73 9.82
N PRO A 309 -8.75 -17.53 10.01
CA PRO A 309 -7.70 -18.17 9.23
C PRO A 309 -7.77 -19.69 9.31
N ASP A 310 -7.19 -20.39 8.32
CA ASP A 310 -7.27 -21.85 8.22
C ASP A 310 -6.62 -22.55 9.44
N VAL A 311 -5.54 -21.99 9.99
CA VAL A 311 -4.88 -22.51 11.19
C VAL A 311 -5.84 -22.62 12.37
N TRP A 312 -6.85 -21.77 12.47
CA TRP A 312 -7.87 -21.85 13.52
C TRP A 312 -8.67 -23.15 13.42
N TYR A 313 -9.15 -23.47 12.21
CA TYR A 313 -9.93 -24.69 11.97
C TYR A 313 -9.09 -25.97 12.09
N TRP A 314 -7.80 -25.91 11.74
CA TRP A 314 -6.89 -27.03 11.93
C TRP A 314 -6.66 -27.38 13.40
N ASN A 315 -6.68 -26.38 14.29
CA ASN A 315 -6.41 -26.58 15.72
C ASN A 315 -7.68 -26.77 16.56
N TYR A 316 -8.75 -26.03 16.25
CA TYR A 316 -9.96 -26.01 17.06
C TYR A 316 -11.15 -26.70 16.40
N GLY A 317 -11.01 -27.11 15.15
CA GLY A 317 -12.13 -27.67 14.37
C GLY A 317 -13.17 -26.61 13.99
N GLY A 318 -14.39 -27.07 13.72
CA GLY A 318 -15.51 -26.23 13.29
C GLY A 318 -15.67 -26.18 11.77
N THR A 319 -16.77 -25.58 11.33
CA THR A 319 -17.10 -25.44 9.89
C THR A 319 -16.77 -24.04 9.43
N LYS A 320 -15.87 -23.93 8.46
CA LYS A 320 -15.53 -22.68 7.82
C LYS A 320 -16.75 -22.14 7.07
N PRO A 321 -17.19 -20.89 7.34
CA PRO A 321 -18.33 -20.32 6.64
C PRO A 321 -18.04 -20.14 5.15
N GLU A 322 -19.06 -20.34 4.32
CA GLU A 322 -19.01 -19.98 2.92
C GLU A 322 -19.06 -18.45 2.79
N VAL A 323 -18.10 -17.87 2.11
CA VAL A 323 -18.01 -16.43 1.84
C VAL A 323 -18.23 -16.19 0.36
N THR A 324 -19.16 -15.29 0.05
CA THR A 324 -19.50 -14.86 -1.31
C THR A 324 -18.97 -13.46 -1.58
N SER A 325 -19.49 -12.74 -2.57
CA SER A 325 -19.23 -11.30 -2.76
C SER A 325 -20.23 -10.43 -1.99
N PHE A 326 -19.89 -9.15 -1.81
CA PHE A 326 -20.80 -8.14 -1.27
C PHE A 326 -22.12 -8.10 -2.06
N GLN A 327 -22.03 -8.13 -3.41
CA GLN A 327 -23.22 -8.10 -4.28
C GLN A 327 -24.11 -9.32 -4.09
N ASP A 328 -23.51 -10.51 -4.02
CA ASP A 328 -24.29 -11.75 -3.80
C ASP A 328 -24.97 -11.75 -2.42
N ALA A 329 -24.25 -11.31 -1.37
CA ALA A 329 -24.78 -11.20 -0.03
C ALA A 329 -25.92 -10.14 0.06
N LEU A 330 -25.78 -9.03 -0.66
CA LEU A 330 -26.79 -7.97 -0.75
C LEU A 330 -28.07 -8.51 -1.46
N ASN A 331 -27.93 -9.17 -2.60
CA ASN A 331 -29.02 -9.77 -3.36
C ASN A 331 -29.79 -10.82 -2.53
N LYS A 332 -29.07 -11.62 -1.78
CA LYS A 332 -29.64 -12.64 -0.88
C LYS A 332 -30.18 -12.08 0.43
N LYS A 333 -30.13 -10.75 0.65
CA LYS A 333 -30.54 -10.06 1.88
C LYS A 333 -29.85 -10.61 3.15
N LYS A 334 -28.59 -11.05 3.00
CA LYS A 334 -27.79 -11.59 4.11
C LYS A 334 -27.06 -10.49 4.90
N ILE A 335 -27.05 -9.25 4.41
CA ILE A 335 -26.44 -8.10 5.04
C ILE A 335 -27.48 -7.03 5.37
N SER A 336 -27.37 -6.45 6.55
CA SER A 336 -28.27 -5.38 7.05
C SER A 336 -27.55 -4.08 7.37
N TRP A 337 -26.22 -4.09 7.27
CA TRP A 337 -25.37 -2.96 7.62
C TRP A 337 -25.17 -1.94 6.49
N TYR A 338 -25.48 -2.29 5.24
CA TYR A 338 -25.37 -1.36 4.12
C TYR A 338 -26.58 -0.41 4.08
N ASP A 339 -26.32 0.89 4.20
CA ASP A 339 -27.34 1.95 4.17
C ASP A 339 -27.16 2.94 3.01
N GLY A 340 -26.34 2.60 2.02
CA GLY A 340 -26.16 3.41 0.82
C GLY A 340 -27.36 3.37 -0.12
N THR A 341 -27.45 4.37 -1.00
CA THR A 341 -28.55 4.50 -1.98
C THR A 341 -28.17 3.97 -3.36
N LYS A 342 -26.89 3.71 -3.60
CA LYS A 342 -26.41 3.15 -4.86
C LYS A 342 -26.92 1.72 -5.07
N LYS A 343 -27.27 1.42 -6.32
CA LYS A 343 -27.59 0.05 -6.74
C LYS A 343 -26.35 -0.57 -7.35
N TRP A 344 -25.98 -1.72 -6.84
CA TRP A 344 -24.84 -2.50 -7.28
C TRP A 344 -25.32 -3.69 -8.12
N SER A 345 -24.49 -4.16 -9.05
CA SER A 345 -24.82 -5.24 -9.98
C SER A 345 -23.65 -6.22 -10.09
N GLN A 346 -23.89 -7.39 -10.67
CA GLN A 346 -22.83 -8.36 -10.99
C GLN A 346 -21.71 -7.74 -11.84
N LYS A 347 -22.03 -6.73 -12.67
CA LYS A 347 -21.03 -6.02 -13.47
C LYS A 347 -19.99 -5.33 -12.59
N ASP A 348 -20.39 -4.75 -11.44
CA ASP A 348 -19.47 -4.08 -10.53
C ASP A 348 -18.49 -5.08 -9.90
N ASP A 349 -18.97 -6.28 -9.58
CA ASP A 349 -18.15 -7.40 -9.10
C ASP A 349 -17.17 -7.89 -10.19
N ASP A 350 -17.65 -8.09 -11.41
CA ASP A 350 -16.86 -8.52 -12.56
C ASP A 350 -15.79 -7.50 -13.01
N GLU A 351 -15.95 -6.23 -12.66
CA GLU A 351 -14.97 -5.18 -12.97
C GLU A 351 -13.77 -5.16 -12.00
N LEU A 352 -13.88 -5.70 -10.79
CA LEU A 352 -12.77 -5.70 -9.81
C LEU A 352 -11.48 -6.34 -10.35
N PRO A 353 -11.50 -7.54 -10.96
CA PRO A 353 -10.29 -8.14 -11.52
C PRO A 353 -9.69 -7.32 -12.66
N LYS A 354 -10.52 -6.72 -13.52
CA LYS A 354 -10.06 -5.88 -14.64
C LYS A 354 -9.41 -4.60 -14.14
N MET A 355 -10.03 -3.96 -13.15
CA MET A 355 -9.48 -2.78 -12.49
C MET A 355 -8.12 -3.08 -11.85
N LEU A 356 -7.97 -4.24 -11.20
CA LEU A 356 -6.69 -4.64 -10.63
C LEU A 356 -5.60 -4.78 -11.71
N VAL A 357 -5.92 -5.42 -12.84
CA VAL A 357 -4.98 -5.55 -13.99
C VAL A 357 -4.59 -4.17 -14.53
N GLN A 358 -5.56 -3.28 -14.71
CA GLN A 358 -5.30 -1.92 -15.17
C GLN A 358 -4.40 -1.16 -14.18
N LYS A 359 -4.71 -1.18 -12.88
CA LYS A 359 -3.94 -0.51 -11.83
C LYS A 359 -2.50 -1.02 -11.75
N LYS A 360 -2.26 -2.31 -11.90
CA LYS A 360 -0.91 -2.88 -11.99
C LYS A 360 -0.12 -2.30 -13.16
N SER A 361 -0.72 -2.26 -14.34
CA SER A 361 -0.08 -1.69 -15.54
C SER A 361 0.22 -0.20 -15.40
N GLU A 362 -0.72 0.57 -14.85
CA GLU A 362 -0.54 2.00 -14.58
C GLU A 362 0.59 2.25 -13.57
N ALA A 363 0.64 1.47 -12.49
CA ALA A 363 1.66 1.57 -11.44
C ALA A 363 3.07 1.29 -11.98
N VAL A 364 3.24 0.21 -12.73
CA VAL A 364 4.54 -0.13 -13.35
C VAL A 364 4.99 0.97 -14.30
N LYS A 365 4.09 1.48 -15.16
CA LYS A 365 4.40 2.61 -16.05
C LYS A 365 4.76 3.87 -15.26
N LYS A 366 4.06 4.14 -14.15
CA LYS A 366 4.36 5.28 -13.29
C LYS A 366 5.78 5.19 -12.74
N LEU A 367 6.19 4.03 -12.22
CA LEU A 367 7.54 3.83 -11.68
C LEU A 367 8.62 3.98 -12.76
N GLN A 368 8.40 3.43 -13.95
CA GLN A 368 9.34 3.54 -15.08
C GLN A 368 9.56 4.97 -15.57
N ASN A 369 8.57 5.86 -15.35
CA ASN A 369 8.62 7.27 -15.75
C ASN A 369 8.78 8.23 -14.57
N TYR A 370 9.00 7.71 -13.35
CA TYR A 370 9.06 8.55 -12.14
C TYR A 370 10.36 9.34 -12.01
N TYR A 371 11.42 8.86 -12.61
CA TYR A 371 12.75 9.46 -12.52
C TYR A 371 13.32 9.77 -13.91
N GLU A 372 14.17 10.79 -14.00
CA GLU A 372 14.91 11.11 -15.22
C GLU A 372 16.31 10.46 -15.16
N PRO A 373 16.61 9.46 -16.01
CA PRO A 373 17.87 8.70 -15.93
C PRO A 373 19.13 9.57 -15.99
N SER A 374 19.08 10.70 -16.70
CA SER A 374 20.22 11.62 -16.83
C SER A 374 20.58 12.35 -15.54
N ASP A 375 19.68 12.37 -14.56
CA ASP A 375 19.87 13.05 -13.28
C ASP A 375 20.76 12.29 -12.31
N TYR A 376 21.07 11.03 -12.60
CA TYR A 376 21.81 10.13 -11.72
C TYR A 376 23.15 9.71 -12.37
N TYR A 377 24.15 9.40 -11.54
CA TYR A 377 25.33 8.68 -12.00
C TYR A 377 24.96 7.22 -12.34
N GLU A 378 25.83 6.51 -13.01
CA GLU A 378 25.53 5.17 -13.53
C GLU A 378 25.22 4.15 -12.41
N ASN A 379 25.94 4.23 -11.29
CA ASN A 379 25.74 3.33 -10.15
C ASN A 379 24.37 3.54 -9.51
N GLU A 380 23.99 4.80 -9.25
CA GLU A 380 22.71 5.18 -8.67
C GLU A 380 21.56 4.84 -9.63
N LEU A 381 21.75 5.08 -10.92
CA LEU A 381 20.77 4.71 -11.93
C LEU A 381 20.57 3.18 -12.01
N ASN A 382 21.63 2.39 -11.90
CA ASN A 382 21.54 0.94 -11.88
C ASN A 382 20.83 0.45 -10.61
N TYR A 383 21.11 1.08 -9.45
CA TYR A 383 20.39 0.82 -8.21
C TYR A 383 18.88 1.08 -8.38
N ILE A 384 18.48 2.26 -8.88
CA ILE A 384 17.07 2.59 -9.15
C ILE A 384 16.42 1.53 -10.06
N LYS A 385 17.07 1.15 -11.16
CA LYS A 385 16.52 0.16 -12.09
C LYS A 385 16.26 -1.19 -11.43
N VAL A 386 17.19 -1.69 -10.61
CA VAL A 386 17.03 -2.95 -9.87
C VAL A 386 15.80 -2.89 -8.97
N TYR A 387 15.59 -1.78 -8.27
CA TYR A 387 14.41 -1.62 -7.41
C TYR A 387 13.12 -1.49 -8.22
N VAL A 388 13.11 -0.70 -9.27
CA VAL A 388 11.92 -0.56 -10.15
C VAL A 388 11.52 -1.91 -10.73
N ASP A 389 12.48 -2.73 -11.18
CA ASP A 389 12.20 -4.06 -11.72
C ASP A 389 11.69 -5.04 -10.64
N ALA A 390 12.28 -5.01 -9.44
CA ALA A 390 11.81 -5.82 -8.32
C ALA A 390 10.39 -5.45 -7.90
N TYR A 391 10.12 -4.15 -7.73
CA TYR A 391 8.78 -3.66 -7.36
C TYR A 391 7.75 -3.89 -8.47
N ALA A 392 8.12 -3.84 -9.74
CA ALA A 392 7.25 -4.23 -10.85
C ALA A 392 6.82 -5.71 -10.72
N GLY A 393 7.73 -6.59 -10.31
CA GLY A 393 7.42 -7.98 -9.96
C GLY A 393 6.40 -8.08 -8.82
N PHE A 394 6.65 -7.42 -7.70
CA PHE A 394 5.74 -7.42 -6.55
C PHE A 394 4.37 -6.82 -6.88
N ILE A 395 4.32 -5.75 -7.68
CA ILE A 395 3.08 -5.15 -8.17
C ILE A 395 2.29 -6.15 -9.02
N ASN A 396 2.97 -6.91 -9.89
CA ASN A 396 2.32 -7.92 -10.71
C ASN A 396 1.75 -9.08 -9.90
N ASP A 397 2.33 -9.38 -8.74
CA ASP A 397 1.85 -10.42 -7.82
C ASP A 397 0.79 -9.93 -6.82
N ALA A 398 0.57 -8.61 -6.70
CA ALA A 398 -0.40 -8.02 -5.79
C ALA A 398 -1.81 -8.55 -6.03
N LYS A 399 -2.58 -8.78 -4.97
CA LYS A 399 -3.92 -9.37 -5.02
C LYS A 399 -5.06 -8.33 -4.95
N ASN A 400 -4.75 -7.07 -4.66
CA ASN A 400 -5.71 -5.97 -4.60
C ASN A 400 -5.06 -4.63 -4.93
N THR A 401 -5.88 -3.62 -5.18
CA THR A 401 -5.45 -2.27 -5.58
C THR A 401 -4.72 -1.53 -4.46
N GLY A 402 -5.07 -1.77 -3.20
CA GLY A 402 -4.39 -1.19 -2.05
C GLY A 402 -2.91 -1.63 -1.97
N ARG A 403 -2.64 -2.92 -2.21
CA ARG A 403 -1.27 -3.45 -2.26
C ARG A 403 -0.48 -2.87 -3.45
N VAL A 404 -1.12 -2.70 -4.61
CA VAL A 404 -0.49 -2.03 -5.77
C VAL A 404 -0.06 -0.61 -5.41
N ASN A 405 -0.95 0.17 -4.79
CA ASN A 405 -0.65 1.54 -4.37
C ASN A 405 0.49 1.59 -3.36
N ALA A 406 0.45 0.74 -2.32
CA ALA A 406 1.48 0.68 -1.29
C ALA A 406 2.87 0.40 -1.89
N LEU A 407 2.99 -0.63 -2.73
CA LEU A 407 4.25 -0.98 -3.40
C LEU A 407 4.74 0.16 -4.32
N THR A 408 3.83 0.85 -4.99
CA THR A 408 4.17 2.01 -5.83
C THR A 408 4.77 3.14 -4.98
N TYR A 409 4.15 3.48 -3.85
CA TYR A 409 4.67 4.52 -2.95
C TYR A 409 6.02 4.13 -2.34
N GLN A 410 6.19 2.87 -1.92
CA GLN A 410 7.47 2.39 -1.40
C GLN A 410 8.59 2.55 -2.44
N CYS A 411 8.35 2.10 -3.68
CA CYS A 411 9.36 2.23 -4.74
C CYS A 411 9.69 3.70 -5.03
N MET A 412 8.68 4.58 -5.09
CA MET A 412 8.90 6.01 -5.29
C MET A 412 9.77 6.61 -4.16
N ALA A 413 9.49 6.26 -2.91
CA ALA A 413 10.27 6.73 -1.77
C ALA A 413 11.73 6.24 -1.82
N VAL A 414 11.97 5.00 -2.28
CA VAL A 414 13.33 4.51 -2.55
C VAL A 414 14.03 5.35 -3.61
N ILE A 415 13.36 5.65 -4.72
CA ILE A 415 13.91 6.48 -5.79
C ILE A 415 14.25 7.88 -5.25
N ASP A 416 13.34 8.48 -4.47
CA ASP A 416 13.51 9.82 -3.88
C ASP A 416 14.69 9.88 -2.88
N SER A 417 15.06 8.75 -2.26
CA SER A 417 16.20 8.65 -1.34
C SER A 417 17.56 8.59 -2.04
N VAL A 418 17.57 8.30 -3.35
CA VAL A 418 18.81 8.16 -4.12
C VAL A 418 19.41 9.52 -4.46
N GLN A 419 20.70 9.66 -4.23
CA GLN A 419 21.39 10.92 -4.48
C GLN A 419 21.45 11.25 -5.97
N MET A 420 20.88 12.39 -6.34
CA MET A 420 21.00 12.94 -7.68
C MET A 420 22.34 13.67 -7.89
N LYS A 421 22.75 13.83 -9.14
CA LYS A 421 23.83 14.74 -9.52
C LYS A 421 23.55 16.18 -9.05
N PRO A 422 24.58 16.99 -8.85
CA PRO A 422 24.42 18.43 -8.65
C PRO A 422 23.58 19.09 -9.75
N GLU A 423 22.85 20.17 -9.45
CA GLU A 423 21.90 20.78 -10.38
C GLU A 423 22.54 21.19 -11.70
N GLU A 424 23.76 21.74 -11.65
CA GLU A 424 24.51 22.16 -12.85
C GLU A 424 24.83 20.99 -13.79
N GLU A 425 25.23 19.83 -13.20
CA GLU A 425 25.50 18.62 -13.97
C GLU A 425 24.22 18.00 -14.53
N ARG A 426 23.09 18.09 -13.81
CA ARG A 426 21.78 17.58 -14.27
C ARG A 426 21.32 18.32 -15.51
N ALA A 427 21.41 19.65 -15.52
CA ALA A 427 21.01 20.47 -16.66
C ALA A 427 21.78 20.08 -17.93
N ALA A 428 23.11 19.97 -17.81
CA ALA A 428 23.98 19.55 -18.92
C ALA A 428 23.69 18.11 -19.38
N ALA A 429 23.48 17.18 -18.43
CA ALA A 429 23.19 15.78 -18.74
C ALA A 429 21.82 15.61 -19.45
N ARG A 430 20.79 16.34 -19.02
CA ARG A 430 19.46 16.37 -19.68
C ARG A 430 19.54 16.89 -21.10
N GLN A 431 20.30 17.97 -21.32
CA GLN A 431 20.51 18.50 -22.66
C GLN A 431 21.21 17.48 -23.57
N ALA A 432 22.31 16.87 -23.12
CA ALA A 432 23.02 15.85 -23.86
C ALA A 432 22.15 14.62 -24.18
N ALA A 433 21.30 14.19 -23.23
CA ALA A 433 20.35 13.09 -23.41
C ALA A 433 19.28 13.44 -24.47
N GLN A 434 18.78 14.67 -24.48
CA GLN A 434 17.83 15.15 -25.49
C GLN A 434 18.46 15.19 -26.88
N GLU A 435 19.67 15.72 -27.00
CA GLU A 435 20.42 15.75 -28.27
C GLU A 435 20.66 14.33 -28.81
N LYS A 436 21.09 13.40 -27.97
CA LYS A 436 21.28 11.98 -28.32
C LYS A 436 19.97 11.34 -28.80
N LYS A 437 18.86 11.59 -28.09
CA LYS A 437 17.53 11.10 -28.47
C LYS A 437 17.06 11.68 -29.81
N ALA A 438 17.27 12.97 -30.04
CA ALA A 438 16.96 13.63 -31.30
C ALA A 438 17.80 13.08 -32.47
N ALA A 439 19.10 12.89 -32.26
CA ALA A 439 20.00 12.30 -33.23
C ALA A 439 19.58 10.85 -33.60
N LEU A 440 19.24 10.03 -32.61
CA LEU A 440 18.75 8.66 -32.83
C LEU A 440 17.41 8.67 -33.60
N SER A 441 16.48 9.55 -33.25
CA SER A 441 15.20 9.70 -33.97
C SER A 441 15.43 10.09 -35.43
N THR A 442 16.34 11.02 -35.68
CA THR A 442 16.73 11.44 -37.02
C THR A 442 17.36 10.30 -37.81
N ALA A 443 18.27 9.54 -37.19
CA ALA A 443 18.89 8.37 -37.81
C ALA A 443 17.85 7.32 -38.23
N LYS A 444 16.88 7.02 -37.35
CA LYS A 444 15.77 6.09 -37.65
C LYS A 444 14.93 6.57 -38.84
N LYS A 445 14.54 7.86 -38.85
CA LYS A 445 13.78 8.46 -39.98
C LYS A 445 14.57 8.35 -41.30
N ASN A 446 15.88 8.65 -41.26
CA ASN A 446 16.73 8.58 -42.44
C ASN A 446 16.89 7.13 -42.95
N ALA A 447 17.04 6.17 -42.05
CA ALA A 447 17.12 4.75 -42.39
C ALA A 447 15.84 4.25 -43.08
N LEU A 448 14.67 4.56 -42.52
CA LEU A 448 13.37 4.20 -43.11
C LEU A 448 13.15 4.90 -44.45
N SER A 449 13.57 6.15 -44.61
CA SER A 449 13.51 6.88 -45.87
C SER A 449 14.44 6.25 -46.92
N ALA A 450 15.66 5.84 -46.55
CA ALA A 450 16.59 5.18 -47.46
C ALA A 450 16.00 3.87 -48.00
N MET A 451 15.43 3.02 -47.16
CA MET A 451 14.76 1.79 -47.57
C MET A 451 13.64 2.05 -48.58
N LYS A 452 12.80 3.08 -48.34
CA LYS A 452 11.72 3.47 -49.25
C LYS A 452 12.24 3.95 -50.58
N LYS A 453 13.36 4.68 -50.62
CA LYS A 453 13.96 5.20 -51.85
C LYS A 453 14.47 4.09 -52.79
N VAL A 454 14.99 2.99 -52.26
CA VAL A 454 15.49 1.86 -53.07
C VAL A 454 14.38 1.24 -53.92
N VAL A 455 13.19 1.16 -53.39
CA VAL A 455 12.06 0.52 -54.09
C VAL A 455 11.17 1.51 -54.85
N ALA A 456 11.36 2.81 -54.63
CA ALA A 456 10.54 3.86 -55.21
C ALA A 456 10.76 3.99 -56.71
N GLY A 457 9.68 4.14 -57.49
CA GLY A 457 9.73 4.35 -58.92
C GLY A 457 9.97 3.10 -59.75
N ASN A 458 10.16 1.95 -59.14
CA ASN A 458 10.34 0.69 -59.82
C ASN A 458 9.07 -0.17 -59.75
N THR A 459 8.88 -1.03 -60.77
CA THR A 459 7.85 -2.06 -60.79
C THR A 459 8.47 -3.42 -60.53
N TYR A 460 7.74 -4.29 -59.84
CA TYR A 460 8.22 -5.62 -59.41
C TYR A 460 7.14 -6.67 -59.63
N ARG A 461 7.53 -7.86 -60.02
CA ARG A 461 6.64 -9.04 -60.09
C ARG A 461 6.01 -9.35 -58.73
N PRO A 462 4.79 -9.98 -58.66
CA PRO A 462 4.09 -10.20 -57.39
C PRO A 462 4.89 -10.90 -56.30
N ASN A 463 5.74 -11.90 -56.66
CA ASN A 463 6.61 -12.60 -55.74
C ASN A 463 7.73 -11.69 -55.16
N HIS A 464 8.24 -10.75 -55.96
CA HIS A 464 9.23 -9.77 -55.53
C HIS A 464 8.59 -8.67 -54.67
N GLN A 465 7.35 -8.22 -54.99
CA GLN A 465 6.58 -7.32 -54.16
C GLN A 465 6.33 -7.92 -52.78
N ALA A 466 5.92 -9.20 -52.69
CA ALA A 466 5.74 -9.89 -51.40
C ALA A 466 7.04 -9.97 -50.58
N LYS A 467 8.19 -10.22 -51.26
CA LYS A 467 9.49 -10.22 -50.59
C LYS A 467 9.89 -8.83 -50.08
N ILE A 468 9.71 -7.78 -50.89
CA ILE A 468 9.94 -6.38 -50.51
C ILE A 468 9.10 -6.04 -49.28
N GLN A 469 7.79 -6.32 -49.30
CA GLN A 469 6.90 -6.02 -48.18
C GLN A 469 7.38 -6.69 -46.88
N LYS A 470 7.75 -7.97 -46.95
CA LYS A 470 8.28 -8.70 -45.78
C LYS A 470 9.57 -8.07 -45.25
N LEU A 471 10.52 -7.70 -46.09
CA LEU A 471 11.78 -7.03 -45.69
C LEU A 471 11.50 -5.66 -45.09
N MET A 472 10.62 -4.85 -45.73
CA MET A 472 10.25 -3.54 -45.24
C MET A 472 9.62 -3.60 -43.82
N THR A 473 8.69 -4.55 -43.58
CA THR A 473 8.08 -4.73 -42.27
C THR A 473 9.12 -5.12 -41.23
N MET A 474 9.89 -6.16 -41.50
CA MET A 474 10.89 -6.70 -40.57
C MET A 474 11.93 -5.65 -40.16
N TYR A 475 12.55 -4.95 -41.14
CA TYR A 475 13.54 -3.94 -40.83
C TYR A 475 12.98 -2.67 -40.24
N THR A 476 11.72 -2.30 -40.55
CA THR A 476 11.04 -1.19 -39.89
C THR A 476 10.86 -1.45 -38.40
N GLU A 477 10.45 -2.67 -38.02
CA GLU A 477 10.33 -3.06 -36.61
C GLU A 477 11.68 -3.05 -35.90
N GLN A 478 12.72 -3.62 -36.51
CA GLN A 478 14.06 -3.65 -35.92
C GLN A 478 14.68 -2.25 -35.78
N ILE A 479 14.55 -1.40 -36.81
CA ILE A 479 15.03 -0.01 -36.76
C ILE A 479 14.30 0.78 -35.68
N ASN A 480 12.99 0.61 -35.55
CA ASN A 480 12.22 1.28 -34.49
C ASN A 480 12.61 0.79 -33.09
N ALA A 481 12.95 -0.47 -32.92
CA ALA A 481 13.39 -1.06 -31.67
C ALA A 481 14.84 -0.72 -31.29
N ALA A 482 15.68 -0.30 -32.25
CA ALA A 482 17.09 0.00 -31.99
C ALA A 482 17.27 1.14 -30.97
N ASP A 483 18.22 1.02 -30.08
CA ASP A 483 18.50 1.95 -28.97
C ASP A 483 19.73 2.85 -29.23
N ASN A 484 20.48 2.61 -30.30
CA ASN A 484 21.68 3.38 -30.68
C ASN A 484 21.78 3.59 -32.19
N ILE A 485 22.55 4.62 -32.59
CA ILE A 485 22.70 5.05 -33.97
C ILE A 485 23.47 4.01 -34.79
N ASP A 486 24.46 3.32 -34.23
CA ASP A 486 25.28 2.37 -34.98
C ASP A 486 24.50 1.12 -35.38
N THR A 487 23.63 0.64 -34.46
CA THR A 487 22.65 -0.41 -34.77
C THR A 487 21.69 0.03 -35.88
N VAL A 488 21.17 1.27 -35.84
CA VAL A 488 20.31 1.80 -36.90
C VAL A 488 21.01 1.85 -38.25
N LYS A 489 22.28 2.32 -38.29
CA LYS A 489 23.10 2.37 -39.52
C LYS A 489 23.35 0.99 -40.10
N LYS A 490 23.67 0.00 -39.23
CA LYS A 490 23.87 -1.38 -39.65
C LYS A 490 22.58 -1.95 -40.27
N LEU A 491 21.47 -1.84 -39.58
CA LEU A 491 20.16 -2.31 -40.05
C LEU A 491 19.76 -1.61 -41.38
N GLN A 492 20.05 -0.32 -41.51
CA GLN A 492 19.84 0.41 -42.77
C GLN A 492 20.67 -0.18 -43.91
N SER A 493 21.96 -0.41 -43.69
CA SER A 493 22.86 -1.00 -44.70
C SER A 493 22.39 -2.37 -45.14
N ASP A 494 22.06 -3.24 -44.18
CA ASP A 494 21.57 -4.61 -44.44
C ASP A 494 20.27 -4.59 -45.24
N ALA A 495 19.30 -3.75 -44.80
CA ALA A 495 18.01 -3.63 -45.46
C ALA A 495 18.12 -3.09 -46.88
N VAL A 496 18.89 -2.01 -47.07
CA VAL A 496 19.14 -1.40 -48.40
C VAL A 496 19.79 -2.42 -49.36
N GLY A 497 20.83 -3.13 -48.89
CA GLY A 497 21.49 -4.14 -49.72
C GLY A 497 20.56 -5.29 -50.13
N LEU A 498 19.72 -5.76 -49.24
CA LEU A 498 18.75 -6.83 -49.55
C LEU A 498 17.61 -6.36 -50.47
N LEU A 499 17.15 -5.12 -50.32
CA LEU A 499 16.11 -4.54 -51.18
C LEU A 499 16.66 -4.26 -52.59
N ASP A 500 17.89 -3.70 -52.72
CA ASP A 500 18.54 -3.38 -53.98
C ASP A 500 18.87 -4.65 -54.80
N ALA A 501 19.14 -5.76 -54.12
CA ALA A 501 19.36 -7.06 -54.77
C ALA A 501 18.09 -7.68 -55.39
N ILE A 502 16.91 -7.09 -55.21
CA ILE A 502 15.65 -7.60 -55.77
C ILE A 502 15.47 -7.02 -57.18
N GLN A 503 15.51 -7.89 -58.19
CA GLN A 503 15.38 -7.49 -59.59
C GLN A 503 14.02 -6.81 -59.88
N THR A 504 14.06 -5.72 -60.58
CA THR A 504 12.88 -5.02 -61.13
C THR A 504 12.28 -5.77 -62.33
N ASP A 505 11.07 -5.48 -62.70
CA ASP A 505 10.42 -6.02 -63.90
C ASP A 505 11.21 -5.71 -65.16
N ALA A 506 11.78 -4.48 -65.27
CA ALA A 506 12.60 -4.07 -66.39
C ALA A 506 13.86 -4.94 -66.56
N GLU A 507 14.56 -5.21 -65.46
CA GLU A 507 15.80 -6.05 -65.48
C GLU A 507 15.50 -7.50 -65.84
N ILE A 508 14.40 -8.05 -65.32
CA ILE A 508 13.99 -9.41 -65.64
C ILE A 508 13.60 -9.52 -67.10
N THR A 509 12.80 -8.56 -67.62
CA THR A 509 12.39 -8.53 -69.03
C THR A 509 13.58 -8.41 -69.95
N ALA A 510 14.53 -7.52 -69.64
CA ALA A 510 15.78 -7.38 -70.42
C ALA A 510 16.62 -8.68 -70.44
N LYS A 511 16.70 -9.42 -69.33
CA LYS A 511 17.39 -10.71 -69.23
C LYS A 511 16.65 -11.77 -70.05
N GLU A 512 15.35 -11.87 -70.00
CA GLU A 512 14.52 -12.81 -70.78
C GLU A 512 14.67 -12.55 -72.29
N GLN A 513 14.69 -11.26 -72.73
CA GLN A 513 14.91 -10.90 -74.14
C GLN A 513 16.31 -11.30 -74.62
N ARG A 514 17.38 -11.04 -73.85
CA ARG A 514 18.76 -11.48 -74.17
C ARG A 514 18.85 -12.99 -74.29
N THR A 515 18.22 -13.73 -73.41
CA THR A 515 18.24 -15.20 -73.42
C THR A 515 17.47 -15.75 -74.63
N SER A 516 16.36 -15.09 -75.04
CA SER A 516 15.60 -15.47 -76.21
C SER A 516 16.36 -15.18 -77.50
N ASN A 517 17.08 -14.06 -77.57
CA ASN A 517 17.90 -13.72 -78.76
C ASN A 517 19.10 -14.67 -78.93
N ASN A 518 19.76 -15.06 -77.80
CA ASN A 518 20.89 -16.04 -77.84
C ASN A 518 20.42 -17.49 -78.15
N LYS A 519 19.15 -17.81 -78.09
CA LYS A 519 18.59 -19.11 -78.54
C LYS A 519 18.18 -19.12 -79.98
N LYS A 520 18.13 -17.96 -80.68
CA LYS A 520 17.77 -17.81 -82.05
C LYS A 520 19.00 -17.68 -82.98
N THR A 521 20.19 -17.49 -82.47
CA THR A 521 21.45 -17.61 -83.12
C THR A 521 22.08 -19.00 -82.83
#